data_9119f7e738384ff6477fc10d3158b835
#
_entry.id   9119f7e738384ff6477fc10d3158b835
#
_cell.length_a   1.000
_cell.length_b   1.000
_cell.length_c   1.000
_cell.angle_alpha   90.00
_cell.angle_beta   90.00
_cell.angle_gamma   90.00
#
_symmetry.space_group_name_H-M   'P 1'
#
loop_
_entity.id
_entity.type
_entity.pdbx_description
1 polymer ?
#
loop_
_entity_poly.entity_id
_entity_poly.type
_entity_poly.pdbx_seq_one_letter_code
_entity_poly.pdbx_strand_id
1 'polypeptide(L)' 'MKIKVKLAQREIKEVAITTENIRLDAALKLSNAISTGGQAKMIIQDSLVKVNGEICTSRGKKLTDGDTFEFDKKIYKIVR' A
#
# COMPACT_ATOMS: atom_id res chain seq x y z
N MET A 1 -13.00 12.84 -29.01
CA MET A 1 -12.74 12.59 -28.55
C MET A 1 -12.41 12.15 -27.65
N LYS A 2 -12.24 11.87 -27.36
CA LYS A 2 -12.08 11.44 -26.55
C LYS A 2 -11.23 11.31 -25.74
N ILE A 3 -11.02 11.53 -24.99
CA ILE A 3 -10.36 11.50 -24.16
C ILE A 3 -10.13 10.52 -23.38
N LYS A 4 -9.70 10.09 -23.20
CA LYS A 4 -9.52 9.18 -22.56
C LYS A 4 -9.14 9.12 -21.42
N VAL A 5 -9.38 9.10 -20.90
CA VAL A 5 -9.30 9.03 -19.98
C VAL A 5 -8.42 8.24 -19.18
N LYS A 6 -7.37 8.18 -19.24
CA LYS A 6 -6.40 7.62 -18.49
C LYS A 6 -6.18 8.27 -17.25
N LEU A 7 -6.83 9.34 -17.03
CA LEU A 7 -6.69 10.10 -15.84
C LEU A 7 -7.02 9.31 -14.61
N ALA A 8 -7.90 8.34 -14.75
CA ALA A 8 -8.32 7.58 -13.61
C ALA A 8 -7.40 6.44 -13.28
N GLN A 9 -6.46 6.17 -14.14
CA GLN A 9 -5.59 5.05 -13.90
C GLN A 9 -4.52 5.39 -12.90
N ARG A 10 -4.27 4.48 -11.98
CA ARG A 10 -3.19 4.61 -11.03
C ARG A 10 -2.17 3.56 -11.31
N GLU A 11 -0.91 3.91 -11.10
CA GLU A 11 0.14 2.94 -11.20
C GLU A 11 -0.01 1.90 -10.12
N ILE A 12 0.10 0.64 -10.48
CA ILE A 12 0.13 -0.43 -9.50
C ILE A 12 1.54 -0.97 -9.47
N LYS A 13 2.18 -0.89 -8.31
CA LYS A 13 3.53 -1.38 -8.14
C LYS A 13 3.48 -2.69 -7.38
N GLU A 14 4.27 -3.64 -7.80
CA GLU A 14 4.32 -4.92 -7.10
C GLU A 14 5.38 -4.87 -6.03
N VAL A 15 5.04 -5.43 -4.87
CA VAL A 15 5.95 -5.52 -3.74
C VAL A 15 6.17 -7.00 -3.46
N ALA A 16 7.36 -7.48 -3.82
CA ALA A 16 7.67 -8.90 -3.69
C ALA A 16 8.07 -9.22 -2.25
N ILE A 17 7.50 -10.27 -1.69
CA ILE A 17 7.87 -10.73 -0.37
C ILE A 17 8.29 -12.19 -0.45
N THR A 18 9.10 -12.63 0.53
CA THR A 18 9.57 -13.99 0.59
C THR A 18 8.95 -14.79 1.73
N THR A 19 8.06 -14.15 2.50
CA THR A 19 7.39 -14.77 3.61
C THR A 19 5.92 -14.95 3.28
N GLU A 20 5.18 -15.65 4.13
CA GLU A 20 3.75 -15.86 3.87
C GLU A 20 2.95 -14.58 3.96
N ASN A 21 3.38 -13.67 4.79
CA ASN A 21 2.69 -12.40 4.94
C ASN A 21 3.68 -11.32 5.37
N ILE A 22 3.23 -10.08 5.33
CA ILE A 22 4.02 -8.94 5.76
C ILE A 22 3.07 -7.97 6.44
N ARG A 23 3.56 -7.28 7.47
CA ARG A 23 2.76 -6.27 8.15
C ARG A 23 2.65 -5.04 7.27
N LEU A 24 1.54 -4.30 7.43
CA LEU A 24 1.31 -3.10 6.62
C LEU A 24 2.44 -2.09 6.78
N ASP A 25 2.89 -1.84 8.01
CA ASP A 25 3.97 -0.86 8.23
C ASP A 25 5.26 -1.32 7.55
N ALA A 26 5.56 -2.61 7.60
CA ALA A 26 6.75 -3.13 6.93
C ALA A 26 6.62 -3.06 5.41
N ALA A 27 5.42 -3.30 4.90
CA ALA A 27 5.17 -3.23 3.47
C ALA A 27 5.36 -1.80 2.94
N LEU A 28 4.92 -0.82 3.70
CA LEU A 28 5.11 0.57 3.32
C LEU A 28 6.59 0.92 3.23
N LYS A 29 7.40 0.42 4.15
CA LYS A 29 8.84 0.66 4.09
C LYS A 29 9.48 -0.10 2.93
N LEU A 30 9.09 -1.34 2.75
CA LEU A 30 9.67 -2.17 1.70
C LEU A 30 9.39 -1.60 0.32
N SER A 31 8.24 -1.00 0.14
CA SER A 31 7.85 -0.41 -1.16
C SER A 31 8.48 0.95 -1.39
N ASN A 32 9.23 1.47 -0.42
CA ASN A 32 9.80 2.82 -0.47
C ASN A 32 8.75 3.92 -0.49
N ALA A 33 7.53 3.61 -0.08
CA ALA A 33 6.49 4.62 0.04
C ALA A 33 6.82 5.59 1.17
N ILE A 34 7.56 5.11 2.16
CA ILE A 34 8.00 5.92 3.30
C ILE A 34 9.43 5.52 3.65
N SER A 35 10.08 6.35 4.45
CA SER A 35 11.48 6.15 4.81
C SER A 35 11.68 5.53 6.19
N THR A 36 10.77 5.76 7.13
CA THR A 36 10.96 5.31 8.50
C THR A 36 9.72 4.66 9.07
N GLY A 37 9.91 3.85 10.12
CA GLY A 37 8.77 3.24 10.80
C GLY A 37 7.89 4.24 11.53
N GLY A 38 8.46 5.34 12.00
CA GLY A 38 7.68 6.39 12.65
C GLY A 38 6.74 7.06 11.66
N GLN A 39 7.19 7.24 10.43
CA GLN A 39 6.36 7.79 9.40
C GLN A 39 5.20 6.84 9.07
N ALA A 40 5.48 5.54 9.04
CA ALA A 40 4.44 4.55 8.79
C ALA A 40 3.36 4.64 9.86
N LYS A 41 3.74 4.74 11.11
CA LYS A 41 2.78 4.84 12.20
C LYS A 41 1.88 6.04 12.01
N MET A 42 2.46 7.19 11.68
CA MET A 42 1.69 8.43 11.52
C MET A 42 0.68 8.34 10.40
N ILE A 43 1.13 7.91 9.22
CA ILE A 43 0.22 7.91 8.07
C ILE A 43 -0.89 6.88 8.20
N ILE A 44 -0.60 5.75 8.84
CA ILE A 44 -1.62 4.74 9.06
C ILE A 44 -2.66 5.25 10.06
N GLN A 45 -2.20 5.83 11.17
CA GLN A 45 -3.12 6.36 12.17
C GLN A 45 -3.93 7.54 11.67
N ASP A 46 -3.39 8.30 10.73
CA ASP A 46 -4.09 9.43 10.14
C ASP A 46 -5.05 9.02 9.02
N SER A 47 -5.29 7.72 8.86
CA SER A 47 -6.24 7.20 7.87
C SER A 47 -5.83 7.50 6.44
N LEU A 48 -4.53 7.60 6.19
CA LEU A 48 -4.02 7.90 4.86
C LEU A 48 -3.73 6.66 4.03
N VAL A 49 -3.89 5.47 4.62
CA VAL A 49 -3.56 4.21 3.95
C VAL A 49 -4.82 3.37 3.82
N LYS A 50 -5.03 2.81 2.65
CA LYS A 50 -6.13 1.88 2.41
C LYS A 50 -5.57 0.49 2.15
N VAL A 51 -6.28 -0.52 2.60
CA VAL A 51 -5.95 -1.91 2.31
C VAL A 51 -7.14 -2.52 1.60
N ASN A 52 -6.91 -3.04 0.41
CA ASN A 52 -7.97 -3.63 -0.42
C ASN A 52 -9.15 -2.67 -0.57
N GLY A 53 -8.86 -1.38 -0.71
CA GLY A 53 -9.87 -0.37 -0.96
C GLY A 53 -10.50 0.25 0.28
N GLU A 54 -10.12 -0.20 1.48
CA GLU A 54 -10.72 0.31 2.71
C GLU A 54 -9.66 0.94 3.60
N ILE A 55 -10.01 2.03 4.25
CA ILE A 55 -9.09 2.70 5.17
C ILE A 55 -8.70 1.74 6.28
N CYS A 56 -7.41 1.62 6.54
CA CYS A 56 -6.88 0.75 7.57
C CYS A 56 -6.01 1.57 8.51
N THR A 57 -6.32 1.54 9.79
CA THR A 57 -5.55 2.25 10.80
C THR A 57 -4.72 1.31 11.66
N SER A 58 -4.64 0.05 11.28
CA SER A 58 -3.88 -0.95 12.03
C SER A 58 -2.56 -1.21 11.33
N ARG A 59 -1.46 -0.74 11.91
CA ARG A 59 -0.17 -0.93 11.27
C ARG A 59 0.32 -2.38 11.33
N GLY A 60 -0.28 -3.19 12.18
CA GLY A 60 0.05 -4.60 12.26
C GLY A 60 -0.79 -5.47 11.35
N LYS A 61 -1.63 -4.87 10.52
CA LYS A 61 -2.44 -5.63 9.56
C LYS A 61 -1.54 -6.46 8.68
N LYS A 62 -1.81 -7.75 8.59
CA LYS A 62 -1.00 -8.67 7.77
C LYS A 62 -1.54 -8.73 6.36
N LEU A 63 -0.63 -8.62 5.41
CA LEU A 63 -0.94 -8.66 3.98
C LEU A 63 -0.30 -9.90 3.39
N THR A 64 -1.00 -10.53 2.47
CA THR A 64 -0.50 -11.73 1.81
C THR A 64 -0.51 -11.51 0.31
N ASP A 65 -0.02 -12.49 -0.42
CA ASP A 65 0.01 -12.45 -1.88
C ASP A 65 -1.39 -12.11 -2.41
N GLY A 66 -1.47 -11.11 -3.26
CA GLY A 66 -2.73 -10.66 -3.83
C GLY A 66 -3.38 -9.50 -3.10
N ASP A 67 -2.96 -9.21 -1.86
CA ASP A 67 -3.50 -8.06 -1.16
C ASP A 67 -2.90 -6.77 -1.70
N THR A 68 -3.66 -5.68 -1.62
CA THR A 68 -3.17 -4.37 -2.08
C THR A 68 -3.25 -3.37 -0.96
N PHE A 69 -2.40 -2.37 -1.03
CA PHE A 69 -2.54 -1.19 -0.16
C PHE A 69 -2.30 0.04 -1.00
N GLU A 70 -2.88 1.13 -0.55
CA GLU A 70 -2.82 2.38 -1.29
C GLU A 70 -2.38 3.50 -0.37
N PHE A 71 -1.44 4.32 -0.85
CA PHE A 71 -0.97 5.49 -0.15
C PHE A 71 -0.50 6.51 -1.18
N ASP A 72 -0.85 7.78 -0.97
CA ASP A 72 -0.40 8.88 -1.80
C ASP A 72 -0.74 8.66 -3.27
N LYS A 73 -1.97 8.19 -3.52
CA LYS A 73 -2.51 7.97 -4.86
C LYS A 73 -1.81 6.87 -5.64
N LYS A 74 -1.03 6.04 -4.97
CA LYS A 74 -0.37 4.90 -5.59
C LYS A 74 -0.88 3.63 -4.97
N ILE A 75 -1.04 2.60 -5.79
CA ILE A 75 -1.51 1.31 -5.33
C ILE A 75 -0.35 0.33 -5.38
N TYR A 76 -0.19 -0.44 -4.33
CA TYR A 76 0.87 -1.44 -4.23
C TYR A 76 0.22 -2.80 -4.03
N LYS A 77 0.70 -3.79 -4.77
CA LYS A 77 0.17 -5.14 -4.68
C LYS A 77 1.25 -6.06 -4.13
N ILE A 78 0.88 -6.83 -3.12
CA ILE A 78 1.80 -7.81 -2.54
C ILE A 78 1.87 -9.01 -3.46
N VAL A 79 3.07 -9.40 -3.82
CA VAL A 79 3.30 -10.60 -4.63
C VAL A 79 4.35 -11.46 -3.94
N ARG A 80 4.24 -12.76 -4.14
CA ARG A 80 5.14 -13.66 -3.47
C ARG A 80 5.86 -14.58 -4.43
#